data_a73c4823a09af073640bc88f389d799d
#
_entry.id   a73c4823a09af073640bc88f389d799d
#
_cell.length_a   1.000
_cell.length_b   1.000
_cell.length_c   1.000
_cell.angle_alpha   90.00
_cell.angle_beta   90.00
_cell.angle_gamma   90.00
#
_symmetry.space_group_name_H-M   'P 1'
#
loop_
_entity.id
_entity.type
_entity.pdbx_description
1 polymer ?
#
loop_
_entity_poly.entity_id
_entity_poly.type
_entity_poly.pdbx_seq_one_letter_code
_entity_poly.pdbx_strand_id
1 'polypeptide(L)'
;MKKYEILEHKADLMIRAFGKDLKELFENAMIGMFESAEYEPAFTEATAGKEIKKEIKVSSLDLPSLLVDFLSEVLYLSEVNREVYHDIQFKNFSNKNIEGNLLGKKLKRIGIQIKGVTYHNLEVRQKKDKTWQATTLFDI
;
A
#
# COMPACT_ATOMS: atom_id res chain seq x y z
N MET A 1 -14.39 9.54 6.05
CA MET A 1 -13.01 9.23 6.53
C MET A 1 -12.03 9.34 5.37
N LYS A 2 -10.96 10.07 5.57
CA LYS A 2 -9.91 10.12 4.55
C LYS A 2 -9.11 8.82 4.54
N LYS A 3 -8.53 8.49 3.41
CA LYS A 3 -7.77 7.25 3.24
C LYS A 3 -6.39 7.34 3.87
N TYR A 4 -5.72 8.49 3.69
CA TYR A 4 -4.37 8.71 4.21
C TYR A 4 -4.09 10.21 4.29
N GLU A 5 -2.97 10.55 4.90
CA GLU A 5 -2.43 11.91 4.90
C GLU A 5 -0.91 11.85 4.86
N ILE A 6 -0.29 12.86 4.25
CA ILE A 6 1.16 12.97 4.18
C ILE A 6 1.62 13.79 5.38
N LEU A 7 2.52 13.20 6.20
CA LEU A 7 2.99 13.84 7.43
C LEU A 7 4.32 14.55 7.25
N GLU A 8 5.23 13.98 6.45
CA GLU A 8 6.57 14.51 6.27
C GLU A 8 7.05 14.21 4.86
N HIS A 9 7.80 15.16 4.26
CA HIS A 9 8.25 15.03 2.89
C HIS A 9 9.55 15.79 2.64
N LYS A 10 10.63 15.42 3.32
CA LYS A 10 11.97 15.99 3.10
C LYS A 10 12.89 14.92 2.54
N ALA A 11 13.62 14.22 3.42
CA ALA A 11 14.46 13.10 3.03
C ALA A 11 13.67 11.79 2.95
N ASP A 12 12.53 11.74 3.64
CA ASP A 12 11.67 10.56 3.72
C ASP A 12 10.24 10.98 3.42
N LEU A 13 9.43 10.01 3.04
CA LEU A 13 7.99 10.20 2.85
C LEU A 13 7.27 9.45 3.97
N MET A 14 6.51 10.18 4.77
CA MET A 14 5.74 9.59 5.87
C MET A 14 4.26 9.82 5.62
N ILE A 15 3.47 8.75 5.73
CA ILE A 15 2.01 8.83 5.61
C ILE A 15 1.32 8.19 6.80
N ARG A 16 0.09 8.62 7.04
CA ARG A 16 -0.82 7.98 7.99
C ARG A 16 -2.04 7.52 7.22
N ALA A 17 -2.31 6.23 7.29
CA ALA A 17 -3.47 5.63 6.64
C ALA A 17 -4.56 5.35 7.66
N PHE A 18 -5.81 5.27 7.20
CA PHE A 18 -6.98 5.06 8.04
C PHE A 18 -7.87 3.97 7.46
N GLY A 19 -8.60 3.27 8.31
CA GLY A 19 -9.53 2.25 7.86
C GLY A 19 -10.58 1.93 8.92
N LYS A 20 -11.76 1.51 8.50
CA LYS A 20 -12.82 1.04 9.40
C LYS A 20 -12.43 -0.29 10.02
N ASP A 21 -11.71 -1.10 9.26
CA ASP A 21 -11.16 -2.38 9.69
C ASP A 21 -9.74 -2.54 9.15
N LEU A 22 -9.10 -3.64 9.48
CA LEU A 22 -7.72 -3.87 9.08
C LEU A 22 -7.55 -4.05 7.56
N LYS A 23 -8.51 -4.66 6.90
CA LYS A 23 -8.45 -4.83 5.45
C LYS A 23 -8.45 -3.48 4.75
N GLU A 24 -9.35 -2.58 5.15
CA GLU A 24 -9.41 -1.23 4.60
C GLU A 24 -8.15 -0.43 4.94
N LEU A 25 -7.63 -0.59 6.16
CA LEU A 25 -6.39 0.07 6.56
C LEU A 25 -5.23 -0.30 5.63
N PHE A 26 -5.06 -1.59 5.37
CA PHE A 26 -3.96 -2.07 4.52
C PHE A 26 -4.14 -1.60 3.08
N GLU A 27 -5.37 -1.66 2.56
CA GLU A 27 -5.66 -1.15 1.23
C GLU A 27 -5.37 0.35 1.13
N ASN A 28 -5.80 1.13 2.10
CA ASN A 28 -5.58 2.58 2.11
C ASN A 28 -4.10 2.94 2.29
N ALA A 29 -3.34 2.14 3.03
CA ALA A 29 -1.90 2.33 3.14
C ALA A 29 -1.21 2.10 1.78
N MET A 30 -1.62 1.09 1.05
CA MET A 30 -1.13 0.82 -0.30
C MET A 30 -1.46 1.97 -1.25
N ILE A 31 -2.70 2.41 -1.26
CA ILE A 31 -3.13 3.53 -2.10
C ILE A 31 -2.33 4.79 -1.74
N GLY A 32 -2.19 5.08 -0.45
CA GLY A 32 -1.44 6.23 0.03
C GLY A 32 0.03 6.19 -0.39
N MET A 33 0.64 5.01 -0.34
CA MET A 33 2.03 4.83 -0.78
C MET A 33 2.19 5.24 -2.25
N PHE A 34 1.37 4.71 -3.13
CA PHE A 34 1.47 4.99 -4.55
C PHE A 34 1.07 6.42 -4.91
N GLU A 35 -0.03 6.91 -4.35
CA GLU A 35 -0.53 8.25 -4.69
C GLU A 35 0.37 9.36 -4.16
N SER A 36 0.87 9.21 -2.93
CA SER A 36 1.76 10.24 -2.34
C SER A 36 3.09 10.36 -3.09
N ALA A 37 3.57 9.28 -3.69
CA ALA A 37 4.79 9.25 -4.47
C ALA A 37 4.53 9.43 -5.98
N GLU A 38 3.28 9.69 -6.34
CA GLU A 38 2.86 9.97 -7.72
C GLU A 38 3.22 8.84 -8.70
N TYR A 39 2.90 7.62 -8.33
CA TYR A 39 2.97 6.47 -9.24
C TYR A 39 1.74 6.53 -10.13
N GLU A 40 1.92 7.00 -11.36
CA GLU A 40 0.82 7.22 -12.29
C GLU A 40 0.53 6.00 -13.17
N PRO A 41 -0.73 5.54 -13.21
CA PRO A 41 -1.12 4.46 -14.11
C PRO A 41 -1.15 4.95 -15.55
N ALA A 42 -0.77 4.06 -16.47
CA ALA A 42 -0.96 4.29 -17.88
C ALA A 42 -2.44 4.09 -18.22
N PHE A 43 -2.99 5.02 -19.00
CA PHE A 43 -4.36 4.92 -19.46
C PHE A 43 -4.40 5.17 -20.97
N THR A 44 -4.75 4.14 -21.74
CA THR A 44 -4.95 4.23 -23.18
C THR A 44 -6.27 3.58 -23.52
N GLU A 45 -6.84 3.92 -24.68
CA GLU A 45 -8.07 3.29 -25.11
C GLU A 45 -7.91 1.78 -25.25
N ALA A 46 -6.75 1.32 -25.68
CA ALA A 46 -6.46 -0.10 -25.83
C ALA A 46 -6.46 -0.85 -24.49
N THR A 47 -6.16 -0.16 -23.40
CA THR A 47 -6.11 -0.76 -22.06
C THR A 47 -7.27 -0.34 -21.16
N ALA A 48 -8.15 0.54 -21.64
CA ALA A 48 -9.32 0.99 -20.91
C ALA A 48 -10.19 -0.21 -20.50
N GLY A 49 -10.56 -0.27 -19.24
CA GLY A 49 -11.37 -1.36 -18.71
C GLY A 49 -10.60 -2.66 -18.45
N LYS A 50 -9.33 -2.72 -18.80
CA LYS A 50 -8.49 -3.89 -18.50
C LYS A 50 -7.76 -3.67 -17.19
N GLU A 51 -8.05 -4.52 -16.23
CA GLU A 51 -7.32 -4.52 -14.97
C GLU A 51 -6.32 -5.67 -14.94
N ILE A 52 -5.17 -5.36 -14.39
CA ILE A 52 -4.14 -6.36 -14.10
C ILE A 52 -4.49 -6.97 -12.76
N LYS A 53 -4.43 -8.29 -12.69
CA LYS A 53 -4.66 -9.03 -11.47
C LYS A 53 -3.36 -9.73 -11.09
N LYS A 54 -2.87 -9.43 -9.88
CA LYS A 54 -1.59 -9.96 -9.41
C LYS A 54 -1.78 -10.63 -8.06
N GLU A 55 -1.43 -11.90 -7.99
CA GLU A 55 -1.52 -12.64 -6.75
C GLU A 55 -0.47 -12.17 -5.75
N ILE A 56 -0.88 -12.04 -4.48
CA ILE A 56 0.01 -11.66 -3.39
C ILE A 56 -0.21 -12.58 -2.19
N LYS A 57 0.88 -12.94 -1.53
CA LYS A 57 0.86 -13.77 -0.33
C LYS A 57 1.98 -13.31 0.60
N VAL A 58 1.61 -12.92 1.82
CA VAL A 58 2.57 -12.36 2.79
C VAL A 58 2.31 -12.98 4.16
N SER A 59 3.38 -13.30 4.87
CA SER A 59 3.33 -13.80 6.25
C SER A 59 4.35 -13.05 7.09
N SER A 60 3.97 -12.74 8.33
CA SER A 60 4.85 -12.03 9.27
C SER A 60 4.59 -12.47 10.69
N LEU A 61 5.43 -12.00 11.63
CA LEU A 61 5.36 -12.38 13.04
C LEU A 61 4.27 -11.65 13.80
N ASP A 62 3.94 -10.42 13.41
CA ASP A 62 2.95 -9.58 14.08
C ASP A 62 2.30 -8.62 13.09
N LEU A 63 1.28 -7.90 13.54
CA LEU A 63 0.50 -7.01 12.69
C LEU A 63 1.32 -5.83 12.14
N PRO A 64 2.13 -5.12 12.94
CA PRO A 64 2.95 -4.03 12.37
C PRO A 64 3.92 -4.54 11.30
N SER A 65 4.60 -5.65 11.55
CA SER A 65 5.51 -6.25 10.57
C SER A 65 4.76 -6.71 9.33
N LEU A 66 3.53 -7.20 9.50
CA LEU A 66 2.70 -7.61 8.36
C LEU A 66 2.43 -6.44 7.43
N LEU A 67 2.16 -5.25 7.98
CA LEU A 67 1.93 -4.06 7.17
C LEU A 67 3.18 -3.69 6.37
N VAL A 68 4.36 -3.67 7.02
CA VAL A 68 5.62 -3.37 6.33
C VAL A 68 5.90 -4.40 5.25
N ASP A 69 5.75 -5.69 5.57
CA ASP A 69 6.01 -6.75 4.61
C ASP A 69 5.02 -6.74 3.46
N PHE A 70 3.75 -6.42 3.74
CA PHE A 70 2.73 -6.27 2.70
C PHE A 70 3.09 -5.14 1.74
N LEU A 71 3.39 -3.94 2.27
CA LEU A 71 3.74 -2.80 1.44
C LEU A 71 5.04 -3.03 0.67
N SER A 72 6.00 -3.72 1.29
CA SER A 72 7.26 -4.08 0.62
C SER A 72 7.02 -5.02 -0.55
N GLU A 73 6.16 -6.01 -0.37
CA GLU A 73 5.83 -6.96 -1.45
C GLU A 73 5.06 -6.28 -2.57
N VAL A 74 4.11 -5.41 -2.22
CA VAL A 74 3.37 -4.61 -3.20
C VAL A 74 4.33 -3.76 -4.02
N LEU A 75 5.26 -3.09 -3.36
CA LEU A 75 6.26 -2.25 -4.01
C LEU A 75 7.18 -3.08 -4.94
N TYR A 76 7.61 -4.25 -4.46
CA TYR A 76 8.42 -5.16 -5.25
C TYR A 76 7.69 -5.60 -6.53
N LEU A 77 6.43 -6.01 -6.40
CA LEU A 77 5.63 -6.43 -7.55
C LEU A 77 5.43 -5.26 -8.54
N SER A 78 5.24 -4.05 -8.01
CA SER A 78 5.14 -2.85 -8.83
C SER A 78 6.41 -2.62 -9.65
N GLU A 79 7.58 -2.73 -9.03
CA GLU A 79 8.86 -2.51 -9.70
C GLU A 79 9.17 -3.57 -10.76
N VAL A 80 9.00 -4.83 -10.38
CA VAL A 80 9.32 -5.95 -11.26
C VAL A 80 8.40 -5.99 -12.48
N ASN A 81 7.12 -5.73 -12.27
CA ASN A 81 6.10 -5.85 -13.32
C ASN A 81 5.77 -4.51 -14.00
N ARG A 82 6.28 -3.39 -13.47
CA ARG A 82 5.95 -2.06 -13.96
C ARG A 82 4.46 -1.82 -13.93
N GLU A 83 3.89 -2.01 -12.76
CA GLU A 83 2.45 -1.89 -12.50
C GLU A 83 2.22 -1.03 -11.27
N VAL A 84 1.04 -0.41 -11.19
CA VAL A 84 0.59 0.30 -10.01
C VAL A 84 -0.77 -0.25 -9.61
N TYR A 85 -0.96 -0.50 -8.30
CA TYR A 85 -2.15 -1.17 -7.79
C TYR A 85 -3.03 -0.18 -7.03
N HIS A 86 -4.33 -0.25 -7.27
CA HIS A 86 -5.31 0.67 -6.67
C HIS A 86 -6.36 -0.04 -5.84
N ASP A 87 -6.35 -1.38 -5.81
CA ASP A 87 -7.33 -2.17 -5.09
C ASP A 87 -6.76 -3.54 -4.76
N ILE A 88 -7.36 -4.21 -3.81
CA ILE A 88 -7.00 -5.57 -3.44
C ILE A 88 -8.25 -6.37 -3.07
N GLN A 89 -8.33 -7.58 -3.57
CA GLN A 89 -9.35 -8.55 -3.18
C GLN A 89 -8.71 -9.53 -2.22
N PHE A 90 -9.04 -9.42 -0.94
CA PHE A 90 -8.51 -10.32 0.08
C PHE A 90 -9.21 -11.66 0.01
N LYS A 91 -8.42 -12.73 -0.03
CA LYS A 91 -8.90 -14.09 0.06
C LYS A 91 -8.81 -14.61 1.48
N ASN A 92 -7.70 -14.31 2.15
CA ASN A 92 -7.48 -14.59 3.56
C ASN A 92 -6.76 -13.42 4.21
N PHE A 93 -7.17 -13.09 5.43
CA PHE A 93 -6.54 -12.02 6.20
C PHE A 93 -6.55 -12.39 7.69
N SER A 94 -5.38 -12.33 8.31
CA SER A 94 -5.22 -12.46 9.76
C SER A 94 -4.13 -11.50 10.22
N ASN A 95 -3.84 -11.46 11.50
CA ASN A 95 -2.79 -10.58 12.02
C ASN A 95 -1.38 -10.98 11.57
N LYS A 96 -1.23 -12.14 10.95
CA LYS A 96 0.07 -12.67 10.54
C LYS A 96 0.14 -13.08 9.07
N ASN A 97 -1.00 -13.15 8.38
CA ASN A 97 -1.04 -13.67 7.00
C ASN A 97 -2.01 -12.88 6.15
N ILE A 98 -1.59 -12.61 4.91
CA ILE A 98 -2.43 -12.02 3.88
C ILE A 98 -2.31 -12.88 2.63
N GLU A 99 -3.44 -13.14 1.99
CA GLU A 99 -3.50 -13.77 0.69
C GLU A 99 -4.60 -13.09 -0.10
N GLY A 100 -4.33 -12.75 -1.36
CA GLY A 100 -5.33 -12.09 -2.20
C GLY A 100 -4.80 -11.76 -3.56
N ASN A 101 -5.53 -10.87 -4.25
CA ASN A 101 -5.17 -10.40 -5.58
C ASN A 101 -5.15 -8.89 -5.60
N LEU A 102 -4.02 -8.33 -6.03
CA LEU A 102 -3.90 -6.90 -6.30
C LEU A 102 -4.54 -6.61 -7.65
N LEU A 103 -5.25 -5.49 -7.74
CA LEU A 103 -5.83 -5.02 -8.99
C LEU A 103 -5.18 -3.71 -9.36
N GLY A 104 -4.78 -3.59 -10.62
CA GLY A 104 -4.06 -2.41 -11.03
C GLY A 104 -3.95 -2.24 -12.53
N LYS A 105 -3.04 -1.37 -12.92
CA LYS A 105 -2.78 -1.00 -14.32
C LYS A 105 -1.29 -0.90 -14.55
N LYS A 106 -0.89 -0.89 -15.80
CA LYS A 106 0.50 -0.62 -16.17
C LYS A 106 0.92 0.75 -15.64
N LEU A 107 2.16 0.84 -15.19
CA LEU A 107 2.75 2.06 -14.70
C LEU A 107 3.16 2.95 -15.86
N LYS A 108 2.77 4.24 -15.83
CA LYS A 108 3.17 5.22 -16.83
C LYS A 108 4.45 5.92 -16.42
N ARG A 109 4.46 6.46 -15.19
CA ARG A 109 5.62 7.16 -14.64
C ARG A 109 5.57 7.19 -13.12
N ILE A 110 6.71 7.50 -12.52
CA ILE A 110 6.87 7.63 -11.07
C ILE A 110 7.34 9.04 -10.79
N GLY A 111 6.66 9.73 -9.88
CA GLY A 111 7.06 11.06 -9.42
C GLY A 111 8.24 10.98 -8.47
N ILE A 112 8.10 10.18 -7.40
CA ILE A 112 9.14 9.97 -6.41
C ILE A 112 9.37 8.47 -6.30
N GLN A 113 10.59 8.02 -6.63
CA GLN A 113 10.94 6.60 -6.53
C GLN A 113 11.04 6.21 -5.05
N ILE A 114 10.17 5.30 -4.62
CA ILE A 114 10.27 4.73 -3.28
C ILE A 114 11.31 3.61 -3.31
N LYS A 115 12.32 3.72 -2.43
CA LYS A 115 13.38 2.73 -2.34
C LYS A 115 13.06 1.59 -1.40
N GLY A 116 12.23 1.85 -0.40
CA GLY A 116 11.85 0.82 0.55
C GLY A 116 10.84 1.30 1.57
N VAL A 117 10.28 0.35 2.29
CA VAL A 117 9.36 0.59 3.40
C VAL A 117 10.14 0.31 4.69
N THR A 118 10.15 1.25 5.62
CA THR A 118 10.98 1.12 6.82
C THR A 118 10.12 0.88 8.06
N TYR A 119 10.77 0.34 9.12
CA TYR A 119 10.14 0.17 10.42
C TYR A 119 10.19 1.44 11.28
N HIS A 120 10.90 2.47 10.82
CA HIS A 120 11.08 3.69 11.59
C HIS A 120 9.75 4.42 11.74
N ASN A 121 9.39 4.80 12.96
CA ASN A 121 8.12 5.45 13.30
C ASN A 121 6.88 4.63 12.94
N LEU A 122 7.04 3.34 12.73
CA LEU A 122 5.92 2.45 12.42
C LEU A 122 4.94 2.40 13.60
N GLU A 123 3.67 2.61 13.30
CA GLU A 123 2.60 2.50 14.29
C GLU A 123 1.37 1.92 13.60
N VAL A 124 0.75 0.93 14.23
CA VAL A 124 -0.55 0.40 13.83
C VAL A 124 -1.39 0.34 15.10
N ARG A 125 -2.47 1.11 15.17
CA ARG A 125 -3.29 1.11 16.37
C ARG A 125 -4.77 1.27 16.07
N GLN A 126 -5.58 0.71 16.95
CA GLN A 126 -7.03 0.90 16.93
C GLN A 126 -7.36 2.08 17.81
N LYS A 127 -8.20 2.98 17.29
CA LYS A 127 -8.65 4.16 18.04
C LYS A 127 -9.84 3.80 18.92
N LYS A 128 -10.22 4.73 19.80
CA LYS A 128 -11.34 4.53 20.72
C LYS A 128 -12.66 4.26 20.01
N ASP A 129 -12.84 4.83 18.83
CA ASP A 129 -14.04 4.64 18.00
C ASP A 129 -14.02 3.33 17.21
N LYS A 130 -13.03 2.47 17.46
CA LYS A 130 -12.82 1.17 16.79
C LYS A 130 -12.28 1.25 15.37
N THR A 131 -12.05 2.44 14.84
CA THR A 131 -11.36 2.58 13.56
C THR A 131 -9.85 2.41 13.76
N TRP A 132 -9.14 2.16 12.67
CA TRP A 132 -7.71 1.90 12.69
C TRP A 132 -6.92 3.01 12.02
N GLN A 133 -5.70 3.22 12.49
CA GLN A 133 -4.75 4.07 11.81
C GLN A 133 -3.37 3.41 11.80
N ALA A 134 -2.59 3.73 10.80
CA ALA A 134 -1.21 3.27 10.70
C ALA A 134 -0.34 4.39 10.16
N THR A 135 0.86 4.52 10.74
CA THR A 135 1.87 5.46 10.28
C THR A 135 3.02 4.66 9.70
N THR A 136 3.42 4.97 8.47
CA THR A 136 4.51 4.29 7.77
C THR A 136 5.46 5.30 7.17
N LEU A 137 6.73 4.93 7.11
CA LEU A 137 7.81 5.75 6.55
C LEU A 137 8.42 5.04 5.35
N PHE A 138 8.55 5.78 4.26
CA PHE A 138 9.15 5.25 3.04
C PHE A 138 10.50 5.93 2.80
N ASP A 139 11.50 5.13 2.47
CA ASP A 139 12.81 5.61 2.07
C ASP A 139 12.74 6.03 0.60
N ILE A 140 13.15 7.25 0.31
CA ILE A 140 13.07 7.83 -1.04
C ILE A 140 14.40 8.36 -1.57
#